data_6657d8eb3e3cb8b4399f38cbc0a6f8f8
#
_entry.id   6657d8eb3e3cb8b4399f38cbc0a6f8f8
#
_cell.length_a   1.000
_cell.length_b   1.000
_cell.length_c   1.000
_cell.angle_alpha   90.00
_cell.angle_beta   90.00
_cell.angle_gamma   90.00
#
_symmetry.space_group_name_H-M   'P 1'
#
loop_
_entity.id
_entity.type
_entity.pdbx_description
1 polymer ?
#
loop_
_entity_poly.entity_id
_entity_poly.type
_entity_poly.pdbx_seq_one_letter_code
_entity_poly.pdbx_strand_id
1 'polypeptide(L)'
;MRFMNQAALIEILRTYDTALRENGATGLFIFGSRAVGVPRPDSDLDLFIDYDPESKVPNMFRLMQIEEDLSKALGIPVIITTRNALHPLMKENIERDAIRVS
;
A
#
# COMPACT_ATOMS: atom_id res chain seq x y z
N MET A 1 -6.34 19.68 5.69
CA MET A 1 -5.68 18.79 4.70
C MET A 1 -6.53 18.71 3.44
N ARG A 2 -5.88 18.77 2.30
CA ARG A 2 -6.59 18.67 1.02
C ARG A 2 -6.96 17.21 0.73
N PHE A 3 -8.21 16.98 0.32
CA PHE A 3 -8.63 15.67 -0.17
C PHE A 3 -7.85 15.31 -1.43
N MET A 4 -7.26 14.13 -1.44
CA MET A 4 -6.46 13.66 -2.57
C MET A 4 -7.27 12.61 -3.34
N ASN A 5 -7.43 12.81 -4.65
CA ASN A 5 -8.10 11.82 -5.48
C ASN A 5 -7.17 10.61 -5.73
N GLN A 6 -7.77 9.55 -6.23
CA GLN A 6 -7.06 8.29 -6.43
C GLN A 6 -5.88 8.41 -7.41
N ALA A 7 -6.05 9.19 -8.48
CA ALA A 7 -4.98 9.37 -9.48
C ALA A 7 -3.76 10.05 -8.88
N ALA A 8 -3.97 11.11 -8.08
CA ALA A 8 -2.88 11.82 -7.42
C ALA A 8 -2.19 10.92 -6.39
N LEU A 9 -2.96 10.12 -5.67
CA LEU A 9 -2.44 9.18 -4.70
C LEU A 9 -1.54 8.13 -5.37
N ILE A 10 -1.98 7.55 -6.47
CA ILE A 10 -1.21 6.57 -7.22
C ILE A 10 0.12 7.18 -7.70
N GLU A 11 0.09 8.42 -8.17
CA GLU A 11 1.30 9.11 -8.62
C GLU A 11 2.33 9.24 -7.52
N ILE A 12 1.90 9.64 -6.32
CA ILE A 12 2.79 9.75 -5.17
C ILE A 12 3.34 8.37 -4.78
N LEU A 13 2.48 7.36 -4.74
CA LEU A 13 2.90 6.00 -4.39
C LEU A 13 3.94 5.46 -5.36
N ARG A 14 3.83 5.80 -6.64
CA ARG A 14 4.81 5.37 -7.65
C ARG A 14 6.20 5.93 -7.39
N THR A 15 6.32 7.05 -6.71
CA THR A 15 7.64 7.59 -6.37
C THR A 15 8.37 6.72 -5.35
N TYR A 16 7.66 5.83 -4.66
CA TYR A 16 8.23 4.89 -3.70
C TYR A 16 8.48 3.50 -4.31
N ASP A 17 8.17 3.32 -5.58
CA ASP A 17 8.28 2.01 -6.25
C ASP A 17 9.70 1.45 -6.18
N THR A 18 10.71 2.27 -6.47
CA THR A 18 12.11 1.83 -6.43
C THR A 18 12.50 1.33 -5.04
N ALA A 19 12.16 2.09 -3.99
CA ALA A 19 12.49 1.69 -2.62
C ALA A 19 11.78 0.38 -2.23
N LEU A 20 10.52 0.22 -2.63
CA LEU A 20 9.77 -1.00 -2.35
C LEU A 20 10.35 -2.20 -3.10
N ARG A 21 10.69 -2.04 -4.38
CA ARG A 21 11.28 -3.12 -5.17
C ARG A 21 12.66 -3.50 -4.69
N GLU A 22 13.47 -2.56 -4.28
CA GLU A 22 14.76 -2.85 -3.65
C GLU A 22 14.60 -3.65 -2.37
N ASN A 23 13.47 -3.49 -1.68
CA ASN A 23 13.13 -4.25 -0.49
C ASN A 23 12.35 -5.54 -0.81
N GLY A 24 12.31 -5.96 -2.06
CA GLY A 24 11.73 -7.25 -2.46
C GLY A 24 10.31 -7.21 -2.99
N ALA A 25 9.65 -6.07 -3.02
CA ALA A 25 8.28 -6.00 -3.54
C ALA A 25 8.26 -6.25 -5.04
N THR A 26 7.31 -7.08 -5.49
CA THR A 26 7.06 -7.34 -6.91
C THR A 26 5.77 -6.69 -7.40
N GLY A 27 4.98 -6.15 -6.50
CA GLY A 27 3.76 -5.42 -6.81
C GLY A 27 3.29 -4.62 -5.61
N LEU A 28 2.56 -3.55 -5.88
CA LEU A 28 1.99 -2.67 -4.86
C LEU A 28 0.52 -2.41 -5.19
N PHE A 29 -0.33 -2.56 -4.18
CA PHE A 29 -1.77 -2.45 -4.33
C PHE A 29 -2.39 -1.59 -3.23
N ILE A 30 -3.41 -0.82 -3.58
CA ILE A 30 -4.26 -0.09 -2.63
C ILE A 30 -5.47 -0.98 -2.32
N PHE A 31 -5.83 -1.09 -1.04
CA PHE A 31 -7.06 -1.76 -0.65
C PHE A 31 -7.81 -0.95 0.42
N GLY A 32 -8.91 -1.49 0.92
CA GLY A 32 -9.72 -0.79 1.91
C GLY A 32 -10.52 0.36 1.33
N SER A 33 -10.86 1.35 2.17
CA SER A 33 -11.78 2.42 1.80
C SER A 33 -11.29 3.28 0.62
N ARG A 34 -9.98 3.40 0.42
CA ARG A 34 -9.43 4.19 -0.68
C ARG A 34 -9.41 3.44 -2.01
N ALA A 35 -9.67 2.15 -1.99
CA ALA A 35 -9.85 1.36 -3.21
C ALA A 35 -11.32 1.31 -3.61
N VAL A 36 -12.23 1.30 -2.64
CA VAL A 36 -13.66 1.17 -2.88
C VAL A 36 -14.43 2.28 -2.16
N GLY A 37 -15.57 2.68 -2.70
CA GLY A 37 -16.43 3.67 -2.09
C GLY A 37 -15.85 5.08 -2.13
N VAL A 38 -16.32 5.93 -1.20
CA VAL A 38 -15.88 7.32 -1.08
C VAL A 38 -15.15 7.50 0.25
N PRO A 39 -13.82 7.49 0.26
CA PRO A 39 -13.07 7.67 1.50
C PRO A 39 -13.25 9.10 2.03
N ARG A 40 -13.13 9.25 3.35
CA ARG A 40 -13.03 10.58 3.96
C ARG A 40 -11.60 11.09 3.81
N PRO A 41 -11.37 12.41 3.91
CA PRO A 41 -10.02 12.98 3.79
C PRO A 41 -9.01 12.40 4.80
N ASP A 42 -9.49 11.99 5.98
CA ASP A 42 -8.67 11.44 7.06
C ASP A 42 -8.65 9.90 7.09
N SER A 43 -9.25 9.24 6.10
CA SER A 43 -9.22 7.78 6.03
C SER A 43 -7.80 7.25 5.89
N ASP A 44 -7.52 6.15 6.58
CA ASP A 44 -6.23 5.46 6.47
C ASP A 44 -5.98 4.99 5.04
N LEU A 45 -4.72 4.92 4.66
CA LEU A 45 -4.31 4.32 3.40
C LEU A 45 -3.80 2.91 3.67
N ASP A 46 -4.52 1.93 3.16
CA ASP A 46 -4.15 0.52 3.29
C ASP A 46 -3.50 0.03 2.01
N LEU A 47 -2.29 -0.50 2.14
CA LEU A 47 -1.50 -1.03 1.03
C LEU A 47 -1.07 -2.45 1.31
N PHE A 48 -1.01 -3.27 0.27
CA PHE A 48 -0.28 -4.52 0.38
C PHE A 48 0.69 -4.68 -0.78
N ILE A 49 1.75 -5.44 -0.52
CA ILE A 49 2.75 -5.77 -1.52
C ILE A 49 2.75 -7.27 -1.80
N ASP A 50 3.15 -7.61 -3.02
CA ASP A 50 3.55 -8.97 -3.36
C ASP A 50 5.07 -9.07 -3.28
N TYR A 51 5.58 -10.24 -3.00
CA TYR A 51 7.00 -10.54 -3.08
C TYR A 51 7.19 -12.03 -3.38
N ASP A 52 8.37 -12.35 -3.91
CA ASP A 52 8.75 -13.73 -4.18
C ASP A 52 9.63 -14.22 -3.01
N PRO A 53 9.11 -15.15 -2.17
CA PRO A 53 9.85 -15.63 -1.01
C PRO A 53 11.13 -16.38 -1.36
N GLU A 54 11.22 -16.89 -2.59
CA GLU A 54 12.42 -17.59 -3.06
C GLU A 54 13.48 -16.62 -3.59
N SER A 55 13.08 -15.38 -3.89
CA SER A 55 14.00 -14.34 -4.36
C SER A 55 14.44 -13.44 -3.22
N LYS A 56 13.50 -12.71 -2.63
CA LYS A 56 13.83 -11.79 -1.54
C LYS A 56 12.63 -11.57 -0.63
N VAL A 57 12.80 -11.91 0.65
CA VAL A 57 11.80 -11.61 1.69
C VAL A 57 12.02 -10.16 2.14
N PRO A 58 10.95 -9.34 2.17
CA PRO A 58 11.09 -7.95 2.58
C PRO A 58 11.63 -7.80 4.01
N ASN A 59 12.48 -6.80 4.19
CA ASN A 59 12.90 -6.38 5.52
C ASN A 59 11.77 -5.55 6.13
N MET A 60 11.21 -6.02 7.23
CA MET A 60 10.04 -5.38 7.87
C MET A 60 10.37 -4.00 8.44
N PHE A 61 11.58 -3.81 8.95
CA PHE A 61 12.00 -2.49 9.43
C PHE A 61 12.05 -1.47 8.30
N ARG A 62 12.49 -1.90 7.11
CA ARG A 62 12.51 -1.02 5.94
C ARG A 62 11.08 -0.68 5.46
N LEU A 63 10.17 -1.65 5.51
CA LEU A 63 8.75 -1.40 5.20
C LEU A 63 8.16 -0.39 6.17
N MET A 64 8.48 -0.50 7.46
CA MET A 64 8.01 0.45 8.47
C MET A 64 8.54 1.87 8.20
N GLN A 65 9.79 2.01 7.74
CA GLN A 65 10.34 3.31 7.36
C GLN A 65 9.60 3.92 6.18
N ILE A 66 9.33 3.11 5.15
CA ILE A 66 8.58 3.56 3.97
C ILE A 66 7.17 3.96 4.36
N GLU A 67 6.52 3.18 5.21
CA GLU A 67 5.20 3.46 5.76
C GLU A 67 5.18 4.81 6.49
N GLU A 68 6.17 5.06 7.34
CA GLU A 68 6.30 6.31 8.08
C GLU A 68 6.55 7.50 7.14
N ASP A 69 7.44 7.33 6.16
CA ASP A 69 7.74 8.39 5.18
C ASP A 69 6.49 8.75 4.38
N LEU A 70 5.74 7.75 3.92
CA LEU A 70 4.48 7.98 3.21
C LEU A 70 3.44 8.66 4.08
N SER A 71 3.32 8.24 5.34
CA SER A 71 2.41 8.85 6.30
C SER A 71 2.69 10.33 6.46
N LYS A 72 3.95 10.70 6.58
CA LYS A 72 4.37 12.11 6.70
C LYS A 72 4.11 12.88 5.41
N ALA A 73 4.42 12.28 4.27
CA ALA A 73 4.22 12.93 2.97
C ALA A 73 2.74 13.17 2.66
N LEU A 74 1.87 12.24 3.04
CA LEU A 74 0.45 12.31 2.74
C LEU A 74 -0.39 12.96 3.85
N GLY A 75 0.14 13.03 5.06
CA GLY A 75 -0.59 13.59 6.21
C GLY A 75 -1.70 12.70 6.72
N ILE A 76 -1.67 11.40 6.41
CA ILE A 76 -2.64 10.40 6.86
C ILE A 76 -1.91 9.14 7.29
N PRO A 77 -2.51 8.31 8.17
CA PRO A 77 -1.89 7.03 8.50
C PRO A 77 -1.78 6.13 7.27
N VAL A 78 -0.64 5.50 7.11
CA VAL A 78 -0.38 4.54 6.03
C VAL A 78 0.00 3.21 6.64
N ILE A 79 -0.62 2.13 6.17
CA ILE A 79 -0.33 0.77 6.63
C ILE A 79 0.08 -0.04 5.41
N ILE A 80 1.26 -0.65 5.47
CA ILE A 80 1.75 -1.53 4.40
C ILE A 80 1.87 -2.94 4.96
N THR A 81 1.18 -3.88 4.33
CA THR A 81 1.27 -5.29 4.69
C THR A 81 1.64 -6.12 3.45
N THR A 82 1.71 -7.43 3.60
CA THR A 82 1.91 -8.34 2.47
C THR A 82 0.59 -9.04 2.14
N ARG A 83 0.45 -9.49 0.90
CA ARG A 83 -0.75 -10.24 0.51
C ARG A 83 -0.98 -11.45 1.42
N ASN A 84 0.10 -12.13 1.80
CA ASN A 84 -0.01 -13.32 2.66
C ASN A 84 -0.47 -13.02 4.08
N ALA A 85 -0.30 -11.78 4.54
CA ALA A 85 -0.71 -11.36 5.88
C ALA A 85 -2.16 -10.86 5.92
N LEU A 86 -2.85 -10.76 4.78
CA LEU A 86 -4.25 -10.36 4.75
C LEU A 86 -5.11 -11.41 5.47
N HIS A 87 -6.12 -10.92 6.22
CA HIS A 87 -7.00 -11.81 6.97
C HIS A 87 -7.70 -12.80 6.03
N PRO A 88 -7.62 -14.11 6.28
CA PRO A 88 -8.13 -15.13 5.35
C PRO A 88 -9.59 -14.95 4.93
N LEU A 89 -10.45 -14.51 5.86
CA LEU A 89 -11.87 -14.32 5.58
C LEU A 89 -12.14 -13.11 4.68
N MET A 90 -11.20 -12.15 4.61
CA MET A 90 -11.37 -10.92 3.85
C MET A 90 -10.52 -10.90 2.59
N LYS A 91 -9.57 -11.82 2.48
CA LYS A 91 -8.55 -11.81 1.42
C LYS A 91 -9.15 -11.79 0.02
N GLU A 92 -10.12 -12.65 -0.24
CA GLU A 92 -10.76 -12.73 -1.55
C GLU A 92 -11.43 -11.41 -1.96
N ASN A 93 -12.16 -10.80 -1.02
CA ASN A 93 -12.83 -9.52 -1.28
C ASN A 93 -11.81 -8.40 -1.47
N ILE A 94 -10.75 -8.39 -0.66
CA ILE A 94 -9.68 -7.40 -0.78
C ILE A 94 -9.00 -7.53 -2.13
N GLU A 95 -8.65 -8.74 -2.54
CA GLU A 95 -7.98 -8.99 -3.83
C GLU A 95 -8.84 -8.60 -5.03
N ARG A 96 -10.15 -8.85 -4.94
CA ARG A 96 -11.09 -8.47 -6.01
C ARG A 96 -11.16 -6.96 -6.20
N ASP A 97 -11.18 -6.21 -5.10
CA ASP A 97 -11.41 -4.76 -5.12
C ASP A 97 -10.10 -3.94 -5.13
N ALA A 98 -8.96 -4.58 -4.93
CA ALA A 98 -7.68 -3.90 -4.87
C ALA A 98 -7.31 -3.24 -6.19
N ILE A 99 -6.59 -2.11 -6.08
CA ILE A 99 -6.13 -1.35 -7.24
C ILE A 99 -4.63 -1.48 -7.33
N ARG A 100 -4.15 -1.98 -8.44
CA ARG A 100 -2.71 -2.13 -8.66
C ARG A 100 -2.08 -0.77 -8.93
N VAL A 101 -1.04 -0.45 -8.18
CA VAL A 101 -0.26 0.77 -8.34
C VAL A 101 0.94 0.53 -9.26
N SER A 102 1.62 -0.58 -9.04
CA SER A 102 2.82 -0.91 -9.79
C SER A 102 3.10 -2.41 -9.82
#